data_a26c8f2dac812569fe0a26b83bfd03e2
#
_entry.id   a26c8f2dac812569fe0a26b83bfd03e2
#
_cell.length_a   1.000
_cell.length_b   1.000
_cell.length_c   1.000
_cell.angle_alpha   90.00
_cell.angle_beta   90.00
_cell.angle_gamma   90.00
#
_symmetry.space_group_name_H-M   'P 1'
#
loop_
_entity.id
_entity.type
_entity.pdbx_description
1 polymer ?
#
loop_
_entity_poly.entity_id
_entity_poly.type
_entity_poly.pdbx_seq_one_letter_code
_entity_poly.pdbx_strand_id
1 'polypeptide(L)'
;MQRRAKLKSKQDKTTRNKALAVDRMTKDKGMTVAGVLKTISDPISVELFKSISAEGSDGSALRSRTKLSRRQYYSRLSSFTRNGMLVRKNGRNYRTTFGKVVNHTILTIENAFVNYYKLKAVDSIGLSYDIPLEEHKKIIDNLITDPEIRQILLTKKTESR
;
A
#
# COMPACT_ATOMS: atom_id res chain seq x y z
N MET A 1 -35.33 0.42 13.51
CA MET A 1 -35.02 -0.21 12.20
C MET A 1 -34.56 0.74 11.12
N GLN A 2 -35.10 1.94 10.95
CA GLN A 2 -34.76 2.88 9.87
C GLN A 2 -33.32 3.43 9.85
N ARG A 3 -32.62 3.56 11.00
CA ARG A 3 -31.21 4.03 11.05
C ARG A 3 -30.21 3.05 10.43
N ARG A 4 -30.44 1.72 10.56
CA ARG A 4 -29.56 0.68 9.97
C ARG A 4 -29.66 0.62 8.44
N ALA A 5 -30.84 0.83 7.88
CA ALA A 5 -31.06 0.87 6.45
C ALA A 5 -30.38 2.09 5.80
N LYS A 6 -30.40 3.27 6.44
CA LYS A 6 -29.71 4.48 5.97
C LYS A 6 -28.19 4.35 6.00
N LEU A 7 -27.61 3.66 6.98
CA LEU A 7 -26.17 3.41 7.07
C LEU A 7 -25.69 2.45 5.96
N LYS A 8 -26.40 1.32 5.73
CA LYS A 8 -26.09 0.41 4.60
C LYS A 8 -26.16 1.12 3.26
N SER A 9 -27.21 1.92 3.01
CA SER A 9 -27.35 2.68 1.76
C SER A 9 -26.23 3.72 1.54
N LYS A 10 -25.71 4.35 2.61
CA LYS A 10 -24.55 5.27 2.51
C LYS A 10 -23.25 4.51 2.20
N GLN A 11 -23.06 3.35 2.79
CA GLN A 11 -21.87 2.52 2.61
C GLN A 11 -21.80 1.94 1.19
N ASP A 12 -22.91 1.43 0.67
CA ASP A 12 -23.03 0.95 -0.72
C ASP A 12 -22.77 2.05 -1.74
N LYS A 13 -23.26 3.27 -1.50
CA LYS A 13 -22.98 4.43 -2.37
C LYS A 13 -21.50 4.80 -2.35
N THR A 14 -20.85 4.74 -1.20
CA THR A 14 -19.41 5.08 -1.07
C THR A 14 -18.54 4.04 -1.78
N THR A 15 -18.85 2.76 -1.64
CA THR A 15 -18.14 1.66 -2.32
C THR A 15 -18.33 1.73 -3.83
N ARG A 16 -19.55 1.98 -4.28
CA ARG A 16 -19.88 2.15 -5.72
C ARG A 16 -19.17 3.36 -6.33
N ASN A 17 -19.11 4.49 -5.60
CA ASN A 17 -18.41 5.68 -6.06
C ASN A 17 -16.89 5.48 -6.12
N LYS A 18 -16.30 4.73 -5.18
CA LYS A 18 -14.88 4.33 -5.24
C LYS A 18 -14.60 3.46 -6.46
N ALA A 19 -15.42 2.46 -6.72
CA ALA A 19 -15.28 1.58 -7.88
C ALA A 19 -15.38 2.36 -9.20
N LEU A 20 -16.35 3.28 -9.33
CA LEU A 20 -16.51 4.13 -10.51
C LEU A 20 -15.36 5.12 -10.68
N ALA A 21 -14.78 5.64 -9.60
CA ALA A 21 -13.61 6.51 -9.66
C ALA A 21 -12.36 5.76 -10.13
N VAL A 22 -12.15 4.53 -9.64
CA VAL A 22 -11.07 3.64 -10.10
C VAL A 22 -11.24 3.32 -11.58
N ASP A 23 -12.45 2.96 -12.02
CA ASP A 23 -12.75 2.63 -13.42
C ASP A 23 -12.50 3.83 -14.37
N ARG A 24 -12.88 5.04 -13.96
CA ARG A 24 -12.57 6.27 -14.72
C ARG A 24 -11.06 6.53 -14.82
N MET A 25 -10.31 6.36 -13.72
CA MET A 25 -8.85 6.54 -13.74
C MET A 25 -8.14 5.50 -14.60
N THR A 26 -8.63 4.27 -14.63
CA THR A 26 -8.09 3.20 -15.49
C THR A 26 -8.34 3.49 -16.97
N LYS A 27 -9.49 4.07 -17.29
CA LYS A 27 -9.87 4.42 -18.68
C LYS A 27 -9.09 5.62 -19.21
N ASP A 28 -8.91 6.68 -18.41
CA ASP A 28 -8.26 7.92 -18.85
C ASP A 28 -6.74 7.84 -18.90
N LYS A 29 -6.09 6.99 -18.09
CA LYS A 29 -4.62 6.94 -17.97
C LYS A 29 -4.01 5.57 -18.24
N GLY A 30 -4.82 4.55 -18.52
CA GLY A 30 -4.33 3.17 -18.66
C GLY A 30 -3.66 2.62 -17.38
N MET A 31 -3.86 3.28 -16.23
CA MET A 31 -3.24 2.96 -14.96
C MET A 31 -4.16 2.03 -14.17
N THR A 32 -3.68 0.85 -13.82
CA THR A 32 -4.42 -0.15 -13.05
C THR A 32 -3.69 -0.52 -11.77
N VAL A 33 -4.42 -0.99 -10.76
CA VAL A 33 -3.80 -1.55 -9.54
C VAL A 33 -2.84 -2.68 -9.89
N ALA A 34 -3.25 -3.58 -10.80
CA ALA A 34 -2.40 -4.67 -11.28
C ALA A 34 -1.13 -4.15 -11.97
N GLY A 35 -1.22 -3.06 -12.75
CA GLY A 35 -0.07 -2.41 -13.38
C GLY A 35 0.91 -1.84 -12.35
N VAL A 36 0.40 -1.20 -11.30
CA VAL A 36 1.24 -0.70 -10.19
C VAL A 36 1.93 -1.85 -9.47
N LEU A 37 1.20 -2.89 -9.08
CA LEU A 37 1.75 -4.07 -8.40
C LEU A 37 2.79 -4.78 -9.27
N LYS A 38 2.51 -4.96 -10.57
CA LYS A 38 3.46 -5.55 -11.52
C LYS A 38 4.75 -4.72 -11.62
N THR A 39 4.65 -3.40 -11.52
CA THR A 39 5.82 -2.50 -11.63
C THR A 39 6.76 -2.63 -10.43
N ILE A 40 6.25 -3.02 -9.27
CA ILE A 40 7.01 -3.24 -8.03
C ILE A 40 7.06 -4.73 -7.63
N SER A 41 6.87 -5.66 -8.56
CA SER A 41 6.81 -7.10 -8.26
C SER A 41 8.19 -7.75 -8.11
N ASP A 42 9.27 -7.12 -8.56
CA ASP A 42 10.62 -7.66 -8.42
C ASP A 42 11.44 -6.88 -7.38
N PRO A 43 12.36 -7.55 -6.65
CA PRO A 43 13.13 -6.93 -5.57
C PRO A 43 13.91 -5.69 -6.00
N ILE A 44 14.47 -5.72 -7.21
CA ILE A 44 15.29 -4.61 -7.73
C ILE A 44 14.43 -3.37 -8.01
N SER A 45 13.20 -3.58 -8.51
CA SER A 45 12.24 -2.47 -8.71
C SER A 45 11.79 -1.86 -7.39
N VAL A 46 11.55 -2.67 -6.37
CA VAL A 46 11.22 -2.20 -5.02
C VAL A 46 12.39 -1.37 -4.46
N GLU A 47 13.60 -1.91 -4.49
CA GLU A 47 14.79 -1.22 -4.00
C GLU A 47 15.06 0.11 -4.74
N LEU A 48 14.99 0.09 -6.06
CA LEU A 48 15.13 1.29 -6.89
C LEU A 48 14.08 2.33 -6.53
N PHE A 49 12.81 1.94 -6.40
CA PHE A 49 11.73 2.86 -6.07
C PHE A 49 11.89 3.46 -4.66
N LYS A 50 12.29 2.66 -3.68
CA LYS A 50 12.58 3.10 -2.30
C LYS A 50 13.79 4.03 -2.22
N SER A 51 14.77 3.87 -3.11
CA SER A 51 15.98 4.71 -3.12
C SER A 51 15.77 6.12 -3.70
N ILE A 52 14.62 6.37 -4.36
CA ILE A 52 14.29 7.70 -4.86
C ILE A 52 13.85 8.59 -3.68
N SER A 53 14.61 9.66 -3.39
CA SER A 53 14.29 10.55 -2.28
C SER A 53 13.10 11.47 -2.58
N ALA A 54 12.52 12.06 -1.52
CA ALA A 54 11.46 13.07 -1.65
C ALA A 54 11.98 14.37 -2.28
N GLU A 55 13.25 14.69 -2.09
CA GLU A 55 13.91 15.90 -2.59
C GLU A 55 14.41 15.77 -4.04
N GLY A 56 14.18 14.60 -4.64
CA GLY A 56 14.63 14.28 -5.98
C GLY A 56 16.00 13.62 -6.02
N SER A 57 16.10 12.59 -6.83
CA SER A 57 17.32 11.80 -6.95
C SER A 57 17.94 11.96 -8.33
N ASP A 58 19.26 12.10 -8.35
CA ASP A 58 20.02 12.08 -9.60
C ASP A 58 20.07 10.67 -10.19
N GLY A 59 19.83 10.59 -11.50
CA GLY A 59 19.76 9.32 -12.21
C GLY A 59 21.08 8.55 -12.26
N SER A 60 22.21 9.25 -12.24
CA SER A 60 23.55 8.63 -12.27
C SER A 60 23.87 7.96 -10.94
N ALA A 61 23.60 8.63 -9.83
CA ALA A 61 23.81 8.12 -8.48
C ALA A 61 22.92 6.90 -8.18
N LEU A 62 21.63 6.97 -8.57
CA LEU A 62 20.69 5.85 -8.41
C LEU A 62 21.13 4.61 -9.20
N ARG A 63 21.58 4.80 -10.44
CA ARG A 63 22.02 3.69 -11.28
C ARG A 63 23.26 3.00 -10.69
N SER A 64 24.23 3.78 -10.22
CA SER A 64 25.46 3.23 -9.60
C SER A 64 25.13 2.39 -8.36
N ARG A 65 24.17 2.82 -7.54
CA ARG A 65 23.77 2.08 -6.33
C ARG A 65 23.07 0.75 -6.64
N THR A 66 22.23 0.72 -7.67
CA THR A 66 21.41 -0.47 -7.99
C THR A 66 22.11 -1.47 -8.89
N LYS A 67 23.35 -1.20 -9.35
CA LYS A 67 24.14 -2.05 -10.28
C LYS A 67 23.38 -2.44 -11.54
N LEU A 68 22.38 -1.65 -11.95
CA LEU A 68 21.56 -1.91 -13.13
C LEU A 68 22.27 -1.46 -14.41
N SER A 69 22.07 -2.22 -15.48
CA SER A 69 22.41 -1.73 -16.82
C SER A 69 21.58 -0.48 -17.16
N ARG A 70 22.10 0.36 -18.03
CA ARG A 70 21.39 1.59 -18.45
C ARG A 70 19.98 1.28 -18.98
N ARG A 71 19.83 0.24 -19.79
CA ARG A 71 18.53 -0.19 -20.35
C ARG A 71 17.55 -0.61 -19.26
N GLN A 72 17.99 -1.44 -18.31
CA GLN A 72 17.15 -1.91 -17.19
C GLN A 72 16.70 -0.76 -16.30
N TYR A 73 17.62 0.16 -15.97
CA TYR A 73 17.33 1.34 -15.15
C TYR A 73 16.24 2.22 -15.78
N TYR A 74 16.43 2.64 -17.05
CA TYR A 74 15.46 3.51 -17.71
C TYR A 74 14.12 2.82 -18.00
N SER A 75 14.12 1.52 -18.27
CA SER A 75 12.90 0.74 -18.43
C SER A 75 12.05 0.77 -17.17
N ARG A 76 12.65 0.58 -15.98
CA ARG A 76 11.96 0.65 -14.69
C ARG A 76 11.45 2.05 -14.37
N LEU A 77 12.27 3.08 -14.57
CA LEU A 77 11.83 4.47 -14.39
C LEU A 77 10.64 4.83 -15.30
N SER A 78 10.68 4.38 -16.56
CA SER A 78 9.57 4.56 -17.50
C SER A 78 8.29 3.89 -16.99
N SER A 79 8.40 2.68 -16.45
CA SER A 79 7.27 1.96 -15.84
C SER A 79 6.71 2.69 -14.61
N PHE A 80 7.57 3.19 -13.72
CA PHE A 80 7.14 4.00 -12.58
C PHE A 80 6.43 5.29 -13.01
N THR A 81 6.96 5.98 -14.02
CA THR A 81 6.36 7.20 -14.54
C THR A 81 5.02 6.94 -15.23
N ARG A 82 4.92 5.89 -16.05
CA ARG A 82 3.68 5.47 -16.72
C ARG A 82 2.57 5.14 -15.72
N ASN A 83 2.93 4.50 -14.61
CA ASN A 83 2.00 4.19 -13.53
C ASN A 83 1.83 5.35 -12.53
N GLY A 84 2.22 6.57 -12.87
CA GLY A 84 1.99 7.77 -12.08
C GLY A 84 2.75 7.85 -10.75
N MET A 85 3.69 6.94 -10.50
CA MET A 85 4.43 6.86 -9.25
C MET A 85 5.58 7.87 -9.18
N LEU A 86 6.15 8.22 -10.34
CA LEU A 86 7.25 9.18 -10.46
C LEU A 86 6.93 10.29 -11.47
N VAL A 87 7.60 11.41 -11.27
CA VAL A 87 7.68 12.52 -12.23
C VAL A 87 9.13 12.94 -12.37
N ARG A 88 9.52 13.30 -13.60
CA ARG A 88 10.84 13.84 -13.87
C ARG A 88 10.75 15.37 -14.04
N LYS A 89 11.54 16.11 -13.25
CA LYS A 89 11.66 17.57 -13.33
C LYS A 89 13.14 17.95 -13.24
N ASN A 90 13.59 18.84 -14.11
CA ASN A 90 14.98 19.35 -14.13
C ASN A 90 16.04 18.24 -14.05
N GLY A 91 15.86 17.16 -14.82
CA GLY A 91 16.79 16.03 -14.85
C GLY A 91 16.72 15.07 -13.67
N ARG A 92 16.02 15.42 -12.59
CA ARG A 92 15.83 14.60 -11.39
C ARG A 92 14.50 13.86 -11.37
N ASN A 93 14.46 12.73 -10.67
CA ASN A 93 13.26 11.93 -10.48
C ASN A 93 12.69 12.18 -9.08
N TYR A 94 11.39 12.46 -9.01
CA TYR A 94 10.64 12.73 -7.78
C TYR A 94 9.48 11.76 -7.65
N ARG A 95 9.18 11.30 -6.42
CA ARG A 95 7.92 10.60 -6.16
C ARG A 95 6.76 11.57 -6.27
N THR A 96 5.72 11.19 -6.98
CA THR A 96 4.42 11.88 -6.95
C THR A 96 3.75 11.69 -5.59
N THR A 97 2.67 12.40 -5.30
CA THR A 97 1.84 12.14 -4.10
C THR A 97 1.34 10.69 -4.10
N PHE A 98 0.88 10.19 -5.25
CA PHE A 98 0.52 8.78 -5.39
C PHE A 98 1.72 7.86 -5.13
N GLY A 99 2.90 8.17 -5.68
CA GLY A 99 4.12 7.41 -5.43
C GLY A 99 4.54 7.40 -3.95
N LYS A 100 4.28 8.47 -3.19
CA LYS A 100 4.49 8.50 -1.74
C LYS A 100 3.57 7.52 -1.02
N VAL A 101 2.28 7.46 -1.40
CA VAL A 101 1.33 6.49 -0.86
C VAL A 101 1.77 5.06 -1.16
N VAL A 102 2.15 4.77 -2.41
CA VAL A 102 2.66 3.43 -2.79
C VAL A 102 3.91 3.06 -1.99
N ASN A 103 4.86 3.99 -1.82
CA ASN A 103 6.05 3.71 -1.00
C ASN A 103 5.70 3.40 0.46
N HIS A 104 4.75 4.13 1.03
CA HIS A 104 4.26 3.90 2.38
C HIS A 104 3.62 2.51 2.51
N THR A 105 2.78 2.12 1.54
CA THR A 105 2.18 0.78 1.49
C THR A 105 3.25 -0.33 1.44
N ILE A 106 4.33 -0.12 0.67
CA ILE A 106 5.46 -1.07 0.64
C ILE A 106 6.08 -1.21 2.04
N LEU A 107 6.32 -0.11 2.74
CA LEU A 107 6.87 -0.12 4.10
C LEU A 107 5.93 -0.82 5.09
N THR A 108 4.62 -0.60 4.98
CA THR A 108 3.61 -1.30 5.81
C THR A 108 3.64 -2.81 5.57
N ILE A 109 3.80 -3.25 4.32
CA ILE A 109 3.97 -4.68 3.98
C ILE A 109 5.27 -5.22 4.59
N GLU A 110 6.39 -4.51 4.47
CA GLU A 110 7.67 -4.90 5.08
C GLU A 110 7.55 -5.05 6.61
N ASN A 111 6.88 -4.09 7.27
CA ASN A 111 6.62 -4.17 8.70
C ASN A 111 5.73 -5.37 9.06
N ALA A 112 4.75 -5.70 8.22
CA ALA A 112 3.94 -6.91 8.41
C ALA A 112 4.79 -8.19 8.31
N PHE A 113 5.74 -8.27 7.38
CA PHE A 113 6.68 -9.39 7.32
C PHE A 113 7.55 -9.51 8.58
N VAL A 114 8.09 -8.41 9.10
CA VAL A 114 8.86 -8.39 10.36
C VAL A 114 8.01 -8.90 11.53
N ASN A 115 6.71 -8.60 11.53
CA ASN A 115 5.78 -9.01 12.58
C ASN A 115 5.01 -10.30 12.24
N TYR A 116 5.40 -11.06 11.21
CA TYR A 116 4.64 -12.19 10.68
C TYR A 116 4.19 -13.21 11.75
N TYR A 117 5.10 -13.63 12.64
CA TYR A 117 4.76 -14.59 13.70
C TYR A 117 3.82 -14.03 14.75
N LYS A 118 3.90 -12.71 15.03
CA LYS A 118 2.97 -12.04 15.93
C LYS A 118 1.56 -11.96 15.30
N LEU A 119 1.48 -11.66 14.00
CA LEU A 119 0.23 -11.66 13.25
C LEU A 119 -0.40 -13.06 13.22
N LYS A 120 0.41 -14.10 13.01
CA LYS A 120 -0.05 -15.48 13.08
C LYS A 120 -0.57 -15.86 14.46
N ALA A 121 0.03 -15.36 15.55
CA ALA A 121 -0.47 -15.56 16.90
C ALA A 121 -1.83 -14.88 17.10
N VAL A 122 -2.01 -13.65 16.59
CA VAL A 122 -3.30 -12.95 16.62
C VAL A 122 -4.38 -13.74 15.87
N ASP A 123 -4.06 -14.31 14.69
CA ASP A 123 -4.99 -15.15 13.93
C ASP A 123 -5.41 -16.39 14.73
N SER A 124 -4.46 -17.08 15.37
CA SER A 124 -4.73 -18.28 16.17
C SER A 124 -5.66 -18.00 17.34
N ILE A 125 -5.52 -16.85 17.97
CA ILE A 125 -6.37 -16.40 19.10
C ILE A 125 -7.74 -15.93 18.58
N GLY A 126 -7.75 -15.20 17.45
CA GLY A 126 -8.98 -14.65 16.85
C GLY A 126 -9.95 -15.71 16.31
N LEU A 127 -9.46 -16.92 16.03
CA LEU A 127 -10.28 -18.07 15.62
C LEU A 127 -10.98 -18.75 16.82
N SER A 128 -10.59 -18.45 18.06
CA SER A 128 -11.28 -18.93 19.26
C SER A 128 -12.58 -18.14 19.44
N TYR A 129 -13.71 -18.80 19.26
CA TYR A 129 -15.07 -18.20 19.29
C TYR A 129 -15.46 -17.55 20.62
N ASP A 130 -14.74 -17.82 21.70
CA ASP A 130 -15.11 -17.46 23.07
C ASP A 130 -14.41 -16.21 23.63
N ILE A 131 -13.59 -15.51 22.82
CA ILE A 131 -12.86 -14.34 23.31
C ILE A 131 -13.67 -13.06 23.12
N PRO A 132 -13.99 -12.32 24.21
CA PRO A 132 -14.63 -11.03 24.12
C PRO A 132 -13.83 -10.03 23.28
N LEU A 133 -14.54 -9.13 22.57
CA LEU A 133 -13.94 -8.14 21.66
C LEU A 133 -12.88 -7.27 22.36
N GLU A 134 -13.11 -6.90 23.60
CA GLU A 134 -12.19 -6.06 24.39
C GLU A 134 -10.89 -6.80 24.73
N GLU A 135 -10.95 -8.09 25.00
CA GLU A 135 -9.76 -8.90 25.25
C GLU A 135 -8.96 -9.11 23.97
N HIS A 136 -9.64 -9.37 22.85
CA HIS A 136 -8.97 -9.47 21.56
C HIS A 136 -8.23 -8.17 21.20
N LYS A 137 -8.82 -7.02 21.50
CA LYS A 137 -8.17 -5.71 21.30
C LYS A 137 -6.92 -5.57 22.18
N LYS A 138 -7.00 -5.91 23.46
CA LYS A 138 -5.84 -5.88 24.37
C LYS A 138 -4.70 -6.77 23.88
N ILE A 139 -5.03 -7.94 23.33
CA ILE A 139 -4.03 -8.87 22.78
C ILE A 139 -3.32 -8.22 21.58
N ILE A 140 -4.07 -7.62 20.64
CA ILE A 140 -3.50 -6.90 19.51
C ILE A 140 -2.60 -5.77 19.98
N ASP A 141 -3.06 -4.94 20.93
CA ASP A 141 -2.31 -3.81 21.45
C ASP A 141 -1.00 -4.23 22.15
N ASN A 142 -0.98 -5.41 22.78
CA ASN A 142 0.22 -5.94 23.43
C ASN A 142 1.20 -6.60 22.46
N LEU A 143 0.71 -7.30 21.45
CA LEU A 143 1.57 -8.05 20.51
C LEU A 143 2.11 -7.17 19.38
N ILE A 144 1.31 -6.27 18.86
CA ILE A 144 1.62 -5.45 17.69
C ILE A 144 1.99 -4.05 18.14
N THR A 145 3.25 -3.69 18.01
CA THR A 145 3.76 -2.36 18.36
C THR A 145 3.56 -1.33 17.26
N ASP A 146 3.46 -1.77 15.99
CA ASP A 146 3.25 -0.89 14.84
C ASP A 146 1.82 -0.32 14.83
N PRO A 147 1.66 1.03 14.88
CA PRO A 147 0.35 1.66 14.98
C PRO A 147 -0.51 1.48 13.74
N GLU A 148 0.10 1.40 12.55
CA GLU A 148 -0.65 1.21 11.30
C GLU A 148 -1.21 -0.20 11.19
N ILE A 149 -0.37 -1.20 11.49
CA ILE A 149 -0.81 -2.60 11.51
C ILE A 149 -1.92 -2.77 12.54
N ARG A 150 -1.79 -2.18 13.75
CA ARG A 150 -2.87 -2.19 14.75
C ARG A 150 -4.16 -1.59 14.21
N GLN A 151 -4.08 -0.43 13.56
CA GLN A 151 -5.25 0.22 12.99
C GLN A 151 -5.94 -0.66 11.94
N ILE A 152 -5.18 -1.31 11.06
CA ILE A 152 -5.71 -2.23 10.05
C ILE A 152 -6.45 -3.39 10.71
N LEU A 153 -5.88 -4.00 11.76
CA LEU A 153 -6.47 -5.13 12.45
C LEU A 153 -7.74 -4.76 13.22
N LEU A 154 -7.77 -3.59 13.85
CA LEU A 154 -8.90 -3.13 14.65
C LEU A 154 -10.07 -2.61 13.80
N THR A 155 -9.80 -2.07 12.59
CA THR A 155 -10.85 -1.53 11.71
C THR A 155 -11.72 -2.63 11.09
N LYS A 156 -11.22 -3.85 10.89
CA LYS A 156 -11.94 -4.95 10.23
C LYS A 156 -13.07 -5.59 11.04
N LYS A 157 -13.14 -5.41 12.35
CA LYS A 157 -14.17 -6.07 13.18
C LYS A 157 -15.54 -5.37 13.14
N THR A 158 -15.65 -4.21 12.48
CA THR A 158 -16.92 -3.46 12.33
C THR A 158 -17.73 -3.88 11.08
N GLU A 159 -17.16 -4.68 10.17
CA GLU A 159 -17.81 -5.04 8.90
C GLU A 159 -18.41 -6.47 8.85
N SER A 160 -18.20 -7.28 9.88
CA SER A 160 -18.65 -8.69 9.92
C SER A 160 -19.75 -8.91 10.95
N ARG A 161 -20.88 -8.20 10.83
CA ARG A 161 -22.18 -8.57 11.42
C ARG A 161 -23.36 -8.06 10.59
#